data_2b21bdff4c630b7924c812584352a75a
#
_entry.id   2b21bdff4c630b7924c812584352a75a
#
_cell.length_a   1.000
_cell.length_b   1.000
_cell.length_c   1.000
_cell.angle_alpha   90.00
_cell.angle_beta   90.00
_cell.angle_gamma   90.00
#
_symmetry.space_group_name_H-M   'P 1'
#
loop_
_entity.id
_entity.type
_entity.pdbx_description
1 polymer ?
#
loop_
_entity_poly.entity_id
_entity_poly.type
_entity_poly.pdbx_seq_one_letter_code
_entity_poly.pdbx_strand_id
1 'polypeptide(L)'
;MTKLQFMQLGEVNDVRQYLGTVLEKRGRPDDLWVFRGQRERSWDPTPQIDRTDFVAYRQEIGWDRPKHEAFLLNEFKRAARPLAPTPPQSDWEWLALAQHHGLATRLLDWTTNSLGALFFACEEQHSSADSVVWCYHHEGKAANPSENPFDSTFVTSYWPPHVTQRITVQGGCFTSHPAPTKRPLLKWPGDLRQLVIPAVSRHRMRRELAQLGIVKSTLFPDLDGIAATINHRASMDKAFQPSAPIRKPASGRPRSSEA
;
A
#
# COMPACT_ATOMS: atom_id res chain seq x y z
N MET A 1 27.05 2.67 -4.02
CA MET A 1 25.74 2.18 -3.54
C MET A 1 25.62 0.73 -3.93
N THR A 2 25.39 -0.16 -3.00
CA THR A 2 25.23 -1.59 -3.31
C THR A 2 23.83 -1.80 -3.83
N LYS A 3 23.70 -2.43 -4.99
CA LYS A 3 22.42 -2.66 -5.67
C LYS A 3 21.59 -3.68 -4.90
N LEU A 4 20.30 -3.41 -4.72
CA LEU A 4 19.33 -4.33 -4.12
C LEU A 4 19.38 -5.68 -4.88
N GLN A 5 19.46 -6.78 -4.12
CA GLN A 5 19.42 -8.12 -4.71
C GLN A 5 17.99 -8.64 -4.74
N PHE A 6 17.52 -9.02 -5.91
CA PHE A 6 16.19 -9.61 -6.12
C PHE A 6 16.18 -10.49 -7.36
N MET A 7 15.22 -11.40 -7.44
CA MET A 7 14.95 -12.20 -8.62
C MET A 7 13.96 -11.50 -9.53
N GLN A 8 14.28 -11.34 -10.80
CA GLN A 8 13.34 -10.84 -11.80
C GLN A 8 12.48 -11.98 -12.33
N LEU A 9 11.15 -11.88 -12.22
CA LEU A 9 10.19 -12.88 -12.69
C LEU A 9 9.77 -12.69 -14.15
N GLY A 10 10.16 -11.58 -14.78
CA GLY A 10 9.78 -11.22 -16.15
C GLY A 10 8.71 -10.13 -16.20
N GLU A 11 8.02 -10.08 -17.36
CA GLU A 11 6.99 -9.10 -17.66
C GLU A 11 5.62 -9.77 -17.81
N VAL A 12 4.56 -9.08 -17.40
CA VAL A 12 3.18 -9.55 -17.56
C VAL A 12 2.31 -8.45 -18.17
N ASN A 13 1.42 -8.86 -19.08
CA ASN A 13 0.64 -7.93 -19.89
C ASN A 13 -0.87 -7.98 -19.62
N ASP A 14 -1.33 -8.91 -18.78
CA ASP A 14 -2.71 -9.05 -18.35
C ASP A 14 -2.80 -9.72 -16.98
N VAL A 15 -3.99 -9.65 -16.36
CA VAL A 15 -4.23 -10.18 -15.01
C VAL A 15 -4.10 -11.71 -14.98
N ARG A 16 -4.38 -12.42 -16.06
CA ARG A 16 -4.24 -13.89 -16.13
C ARG A 16 -2.77 -14.29 -16.03
N GLN A 17 -1.89 -13.66 -16.84
CA GLN A 17 -0.45 -13.90 -16.78
C GLN A 17 0.11 -13.58 -15.39
N TYR A 18 -0.33 -12.43 -14.83
CA TYR A 18 0.05 -12.03 -13.49
C TYR A 18 -0.30 -13.10 -12.44
N LEU A 19 -1.54 -13.55 -12.40
CA LEU A 19 -1.99 -14.58 -11.46
C LEU A 19 -1.26 -15.90 -11.67
N GLY A 20 -1.09 -16.34 -12.92
CA GLY A 20 -0.31 -17.53 -13.25
C GLY A 20 1.09 -17.45 -12.67
N THR A 21 1.82 -16.36 -12.95
CA THR A 21 3.18 -16.16 -12.44
C THR A 21 3.24 -16.11 -10.91
N VAL A 22 2.31 -15.41 -10.26
CA VAL A 22 2.25 -15.34 -8.79
C VAL A 22 2.01 -16.71 -8.18
N LEU A 23 1.07 -17.49 -8.72
CA LEU A 23 0.73 -18.82 -8.18
C LEU A 23 1.85 -19.84 -8.41
N GLU A 24 2.47 -19.84 -9.59
CA GLU A 24 3.55 -20.76 -9.91
C GLU A 24 4.84 -20.50 -9.10
N LYS A 25 5.09 -19.22 -8.78
CA LYS A 25 6.35 -18.81 -8.13
C LYS A 25 6.23 -18.64 -6.60
N ARG A 26 5.08 -18.92 -6.00
CA ARG A 26 4.91 -18.82 -4.54
C ARG A 26 5.70 -19.86 -3.73
N GLY A 27 6.22 -20.91 -4.37
CA GLY A 27 6.86 -21.99 -3.65
C GLY A 27 5.83 -22.94 -3.02
N ARG A 28 5.92 -23.20 -1.71
CA ARG A 28 4.95 -24.04 -1.02
C ARG A 28 3.61 -23.32 -0.83
N PRO A 29 2.47 -24.03 -0.83
CA PRO A 29 1.15 -23.39 -0.62
C PRO A 29 1.04 -22.62 0.69
N ASP A 30 1.76 -23.04 1.72
CA ASP A 30 1.74 -22.45 3.08
C ASP A 30 2.72 -21.27 3.24
N ASP A 31 3.56 -21.01 2.25
CA ASP A 31 4.50 -19.89 2.28
C ASP A 31 3.72 -18.57 2.23
N LEU A 32 3.93 -17.72 3.23
CA LEU A 32 3.29 -16.42 3.29
C LEU A 32 4.05 -15.40 2.47
N TRP A 33 3.54 -15.12 1.28
CA TRP A 33 4.03 -14.06 0.41
C TRP A 33 3.24 -12.77 0.63
N VAL A 34 3.96 -11.66 0.63
CA VAL A 34 3.39 -10.31 0.66
C VAL A 34 3.80 -9.55 -0.59
N PHE A 35 2.97 -8.60 -1.00
CA PHE A 35 3.07 -7.92 -2.28
C PHE A 35 3.06 -6.40 -2.09
N ARG A 36 3.77 -5.70 -2.99
CA ARG A 36 3.77 -4.24 -3.02
C ARG A 36 3.79 -3.74 -4.45
N GLY A 37 2.77 -2.99 -4.87
CA GLY A 37 2.74 -2.30 -6.15
C GLY A 37 3.49 -0.98 -6.10
N GLN A 38 4.31 -0.71 -7.13
CA GLN A 38 4.96 0.58 -7.33
C GLN A 38 4.79 1.04 -8.78
N ARG A 39 4.54 2.33 -8.96
CA ARG A 39 4.23 2.96 -10.26
C ARG A 39 5.45 3.11 -11.18
N GLU A 40 6.64 3.05 -10.62
CA GLU A 40 7.91 3.23 -11.32
C GLU A 40 8.84 2.05 -11.05
N ARG A 41 9.28 1.38 -12.11
CA ARG A 41 10.22 0.25 -12.03
C ARG A 41 11.58 0.63 -11.44
N SER A 42 11.98 1.88 -11.65
CA SER A 42 13.27 2.40 -11.17
C SER A 42 13.34 2.62 -9.66
N TRP A 43 12.21 2.59 -8.97
CA TRP A 43 12.18 2.79 -7.52
C TRP A 43 12.48 1.50 -6.79
N ASP A 44 13.48 1.53 -5.91
CA ASP A 44 13.68 0.48 -4.93
C ASP A 44 12.57 0.52 -3.86
N PRO A 45 12.21 -0.63 -3.25
CA PRO A 45 11.25 -0.68 -2.15
C PRO A 45 11.88 -0.10 -0.88
N THR A 46 11.84 1.23 -0.77
CA THR A 46 12.50 2.03 0.27
C THR A 46 11.47 2.71 1.16
N PRO A 47 11.58 2.60 2.51
CA PRO A 47 10.75 3.35 3.44
C PRO A 47 10.79 4.85 3.17
N GLN A 48 9.70 5.54 3.46
CA GLN A 48 9.58 6.96 3.12
C GLN A 48 10.67 7.82 3.78
N ILE A 49 11.03 7.50 5.02
CA ILE A 49 12.07 8.24 5.75
C ILE A 49 13.46 8.16 5.12
N ASP A 50 13.71 7.18 4.28
CA ASP A 50 14.99 6.98 3.57
C ASP A 50 14.94 7.42 2.10
N ARG A 51 13.86 8.05 1.65
CA ARG A 51 13.77 8.64 0.31
C ARG A 51 14.56 9.95 0.24
N THR A 52 14.92 10.32 -0.96
CA THR A 52 15.86 11.42 -1.26
C THR A 52 15.55 12.70 -0.49
N ASP A 53 14.29 13.13 -0.46
CA ASP A 53 13.89 14.39 0.17
C ASP A 53 14.13 14.39 1.69
N PHE A 54 13.80 13.30 2.36
CA PHE A 54 14.03 13.15 3.81
C PHE A 54 15.51 13.00 4.14
N VAL A 55 16.29 12.34 3.28
CA VAL A 55 17.74 12.22 3.45
C VAL A 55 18.40 13.58 3.29
N ALA A 56 18.06 14.35 2.25
CA ALA A 56 18.59 15.68 2.01
C ALA A 56 18.29 16.62 3.19
N TYR A 57 17.04 16.66 3.66
CA TYR A 57 16.64 17.46 4.81
C TYR A 57 17.45 17.14 6.07
N ARG A 58 17.63 15.85 6.40
CA ARG A 58 18.44 15.43 7.55
C ARG A 58 19.87 15.89 7.46
N GLN A 59 20.47 15.82 6.27
CA GLN A 59 21.85 16.28 6.03
C GLN A 59 21.97 17.78 6.24
N GLU A 60 21.00 18.55 5.75
CA GLU A 60 20.98 20.00 5.90
C GLU A 60 20.96 20.44 7.38
N ILE A 61 20.14 19.79 8.21
CA ILE A 61 20.00 20.11 9.64
C ILE A 61 20.98 19.37 10.55
N GLY A 62 21.88 18.56 9.97
CA GLY A 62 22.90 17.82 10.73
C GLY A 62 22.35 16.73 11.65
N TRP A 63 21.20 16.15 11.32
CA TRP A 63 20.60 15.06 12.08
C TRP A 63 20.94 13.70 11.47
N ASP A 64 21.12 12.69 12.34
CA ASP A 64 21.09 11.30 11.92
C ASP A 64 19.65 10.78 11.79
N ARG A 65 19.50 9.59 11.21
CA ARG A 65 18.19 8.99 11.02
C ARG A 65 17.47 8.65 12.33
N PRO A 66 18.09 8.01 13.34
CA PRO A 66 17.44 7.72 14.62
C PRO A 66 16.87 8.97 15.30
N LYS A 67 17.63 10.05 15.33
CA LYS A 67 17.18 11.33 15.89
C LYS A 67 15.97 11.90 15.14
N HIS A 68 16.00 11.85 13.80
CA HIS A 68 14.89 12.33 12.97
C HIS A 68 13.63 11.48 13.17
N GLU A 69 13.75 10.16 13.19
CA GLU A 69 12.61 9.27 13.45
C GLU A 69 11.98 9.50 14.82
N ALA A 70 12.81 9.58 15.86
CA ALA A 70 12.33 9.84 17.21
C ALA A 70 11.59 11.19 17.30
N PHE A 71 12.12 12.22 16.67
CA PHE A 71 11.46 13.52 16.61
C PHE A 71 10.10 13.44 15.91
N LEU A 72 10.03 12.88 14.72
CA LEU A 72 8.79 12.76 13.95
C LEU A 72 7.72 11.97 14.70
N LEU A 73 8.09 10.82 15.27
CA LEU A 73 7.15 9.99 16.03
C LEU A 73 6.65 10.68 17.29
N ASN A 74 7.53 11.36 18.03
CA ASN A 74 7.15 12.07 19.26
C ASN A 74 6.22 13.26 18.96
N GLU A 75 6.49 14.04 17.90
CA GLU A 75 5.60 15.11 17.46
C GLU A 75 4.23 14.56 17.03
N PHE A 76 4.22 13.45 16.28
CA PHE A 76 2.98 12.80 15.91
C PHE A 76 2.18 12.33 17.12
N LYS A 77 2.82 11.62 18.07
CA LYS A 77 2.17 11.16 19.32
C LYS A 77 1.56 12.32 20.09
N ARG A 78 2.32 13.43 20.25
CA ARG A 78 1.87 14.62 20.95
C ARG A 78 0.63 15.23 20.32
N ALA A 79 0.63 15.38 18.99
CA ALA A 79 -0.45 16.01 18.24
C ALA A 79 -1.67 15.09 18.04
N ALA A 80 -1.45 13.80 17.87
CA ALA A 80 -2.50 12.83 17.56
C ALA A 80 -3.27 12.35 18.81
N ARG A 81 -2.70 12.50 20.02
CA ARG A 81 -3.30 11.99 21.26
C ARG A 81 -4.75 12.40 21.50
N PRO A 82 -5.15 13.68 21.27
CA PRO A 82 -6.56 14.10 21.41
C PRO A 82 -7.50 13.49 20.35
N LEU A 83 -6.93 13.03 19.23
CA LEU A 83 -7.67 12.50 18.08
C LEU A 83 -7.72 10.96 18.06
N ALA A 84 -7.04 10.29 18.97
CA ALA A 84 -6.99 8.85 19.10
C ALA A 84 -7.79 8.41 20.35
N PRO A 85 -9.09 8.08 20.22
CA PRO A 85 -9.94 7.69 21.36
C PRO A 85 -9.39 6.46 22.10
N THR A 86 -8.78 5.54 21.36
CA THR A 86 -8.03 4.39 21.88
C THR A 86 -6.58 4.55 21.46
N PRO A 87 -5.72 5.14 22.32
CA PRO A 87 -4.33 5.37 21.94
C PRO A 87 -3.56 4.04 21.78
N PRO A 88 -2.67 3.97 20.79
CA PRO A 88 -1.75 2.84 20.63
C PRO A 88 -0.99 2.52 21.92
N GLN A 89 -0.78 1.23 22.19
CA GLN A 89 -0.17 0.72 23.42
C GLN A 89 1.36 0.58 23.32
N SER A 90 1.89 0.51 22.10
CA SER A 90 3.31 0.33 21.82
C SER A 90 3.82 1.31 20.76
N ASP A 91 5.13 1.49 20.68
CA ASP A 91 5.75 2.28 19.61
C ASP A 91 5.55 1.66 18.23
N TRP A 92 5.40 0.36 18.15
CA TRP A 92 5.03 -0.34 16.92
C TRP A 92 3.64 0.06 16.41
N GLU A 93 2.66 0.11 17.31
CA GLU A 93 1.31 0.54 16.96
C GLU A 93 1.27 2.03 16.58
N TRP A 94 2.03 2.88 17.30
CA TRP A 94 2.18 4.29 16.95
C TRP A 94 2.81 4.49 15.58
N LEU A 95 3.85 3.71 15.24
CA LEU A 95 4.47 3.73 13.91
C LEU A 95 3.49 3.30 12.82
N ALA A 96 2.70 2.23 13.05
CA ALA A 96 1.70 1.78 12.08
C ALA A 96 0.60 2.82 11.87
N LEU A 97 0.11 3.43 12.95
CA LEU A 97 -0.88 4.51 12.87
C LEU A 97 -0.32 5.73 12.14
N ALA A 98 0.89 6.14 12.49
CA ALA A 98 1.57 7.27 11.86
C ALA A 98 1.81 7.03 10.36
N GLN A 99 2.29 5.84 9.99
CA GLN A 99 2.46 5.42 8.60
C GLN A 99 1.14 5.46 7.83
N HIS A 100 0.06 4.97 8.45
CA HIS A 100 -1.28 4.98 7.83
C HIS A 100 -1.74 6.40 7.48
N HIS A 101 -1.39 7.38 8.31
CA HIS A 101 -1.69 8.81 8.10
C HIS A 101 -0.61 9.56 7.32
N GLY A 102 0.37 8.86 6.73
CA GLY A 102 1.34 9.44 5.81
C GLY A 102 2.59 10.02 6.46
N LEU A 103 2.81 9.82 7.77
CA LEU A 103 4.09 10.19 8.38
C LEU A 103 5.22 9.35 7.78
N ALA A 104 6.36 9.99 7.52
CA ALA A 104 7.55 9.28 7.08
C ALA A 104 8.12 8.43 8.22
N THR A 105 8.05 7.12 8.08
CA THR A 105 8.52 6.14 9.06
C THR A 105 9.50 5.15 8.44
N ARG A 106 10.09 4.28 9.28
CA ARG A 106 10.90 3.13 8.87
C ARG A 106 10.09 1.97 8.28
N LEU A 107 8.77 2.05 8.34
CA LEU A 107 7.92 0.99 7.85
C LEU A 107 7.77 1.08 6.32
N LEU A 108 7.69 -0.07 5.70
CA LEU A 108 7.34 -0.23 4.30
C LEU A 108 6.10 -1.11 4.21
N ASP A 109 5.08 -0.60 3.51
CA ASP A 109 3.79 -1.27 3.39
C ASP A 109 3.84 -2.45 2.44
N TRP A 110 3.19 -3.53 2.82
CA TRP A 110 2.93 -4.72 2.04
C TRP A 110 1.46 -5.14 2.19
N THR A 111 1.01 -5.98 1.30
CA THR A 111 -0.33 -6.59 1.36
C THR A 111 -0.26 -8.08 1.06
N THR A 112 -1.12 -8.88 1.69
CA THR A 112 -1.34 -10.28 1.31
C THR A 112 -2.19 -10.42 0.06
N ASN A 113 -2.88 -9.32 -0.34
CA ASN A 113 -3.73 -9.28 -1.54
C ASN A 113 -2.88 -8.93 -2.78
N SER A 114 -2.47 -9.95 -3.54
CA SER A 114 -1.68 -9.75 -4.76
C SER A 114 -2.38 -8.88 -5.82
N LEU A 115 -3.70 -9.01 -5.97
CA LEU A 115 -4.48 -8.18 -6.90
C LEU A 115 -4.58 -6.72 -6.42
N GLY A 116 -4.61 -6.50 -5.10
CA GLY A 116 -4.49 -5.16 -4.51
C GLY A 116 -3.14 -4.51 -4.86
N ALA A 117 -2.05 -5.26 -4.75
CA ALA A 117 -0.72 -4.77 -5.16
C ALA A 117 -0.66 -4.44 -6.66
N LEU A 118 -1.24 -5.29 -7.52
CA LEU A 118 -1.33 -5.02 -8.95
C LEU A 118 -2.16 -3.75 -9.23
N PHE A 119 -3.25 -3.54 -8.48
CA PHE A 119 -4.04 -2.32 -8.59
C PHE A 119 -3.18 -1.07 -8.33
N PHE A 120 -2.37 -1.05 -7.27
CA PHE A 120 -1.49 0.07 -6.95
C PHE A 120 -0.40 0.28 -8.02
N ALA A 121 0.15 -0.80 -8.56
CA ALA A 121 1.11 -0.71 -9.67
C ALA A 121 0.51 -0.08 -10.93
N CYS A 122 -0.79 -0.31 -11.18
CA CYS A 122 -1.50 0.21 -12.35
C CYS A 122 -2.24 1.53 -12.10
N GLU A 123 -2.14 2.16 -10.92
CA GLU A 123 -2.95 3.33 -10.54
C GLU A 123 -2.58 4.58 -11.38
N GLU A 124 -1.32 4.75 -11.71
CA GLU A 124 -0.85 5.86 -12.54
C GLU A 124 -0.99 5.53 -14.03
N GLN A 125 -1.82 6.30 -14.73
CA GLN A 125 -2.11 6.04 -16.16
C GLN A 125 -1.29 6.92 -17.10
N HIS A 126 -0.73 8.03 -16.62
CA HIS A 126 -0.06 9.04 -17.45
C HIS A 126 1.46 8.89 -17.50
N SER A 127 2.06 8.08 -16.64
CA SER A 127 3.49 7.79 -16.72
C SER A 127 3.80 6.84 -17.87
N SER A 128 4.88 7.12 -18.61
CA SER A 128 5.41 6.24 -19.65
C SER A 128 6.33 5.16 -19.11
N ALA A 129 6.69 5.22 -17.83
CA ALA A 129 7.57 4.24 -17.19
C ALA A 129 6.82 2.94 -16.85
N ASP A 130 7.51 1.81 -16.94
CA ASP A 130 6.99 0.54 -16.47
C ASP A 130 6.79 0.58 -14.96
N SER A 131 5.76 -0.09 -14.50
CA SER A 131 5.50 -0.29 -13.09
C SER A 131 5.90 -1.69 -12.64
N VAL A 132 5.90 -1.94 -11.33
CA VAL A 132 6.30 -3.23 -10.78
C VAL A 132 5.41 -3.68 -9.64
N VAL A 133 5.29 -4.99 -9.48
CA VAL A 133 4.88 -5.62 -8.22
C VAL A 133 6.09 -6.33 -7.63
N TRP A 134 6.44 -5.93 -6.43
CA TRP A 134 7.37 -6.65 -5.57
C TRP A 134 6.63 -7.78 -4.87
N CYS A 135 7.22 -8.96 -4.88
CA CYS A 135 6.75 -10.14 -4.16
C CYS A 135 7.81 -10.50 -3.13
N TYR A 136 7.44 -10.62 -1.89
CA TYR A 136 8.39 -10.85 -0.82
C TYR A 136 7.94 -11.99 0.10
N HIS A 137 8.80 -12.97 0.30
CA HIS A 137 8.67 -14.01 1.30
C HIS A 137 9.69 -13.74 2.40
N HIS A 138 9.18 -13.33 3.57
CA HIS A 138 10.03 -12.97 4.69
C HIS A 138 10.42 -14.20 5.50
N GLU A 139 11.71 -14.47 5.58
CA GLU A 139 12.28 -15.57 6.35
C GLU A 139 12.97 -15.09 7.66
N GLY A 140 12.88 -13.79 7.92
CA GLY A 140 13.50 -13.18 9.09
C GLY A 140 12.63 -13.21 10.34
N LYS A 141 13.13 -12.56 11.38
CA LYS A 141 12.42 -12.43 12.66
C LYS A 141 11.20 -11.52 12.53
N ALA A 142 10.06 -11.94 13.06
CA ALA A 142 8.93 -11.06 13.27
C ALA A 142 9.22 -10.06 14.40
N ALA A 143 8.64 -8.86 14.29
CA ALA A 143 8.75 -7.85 15.32
C ALA A 143 8.06 -8.32 16.61
N ASN A 144 8.72 -8.10 17.73
CA ASN A 144 8.13 -8.27 19.04
C ASN A 144 7.55 -6.91 19.49
N PRO A 145 6.22 -6.79 19.69
CA PRO A 145 5.60 -5.52 20.09
C PRO A 145 6.11 -4.93 21.41
N SER A 146 6.73 -5.76 22.26
CA SER A 146 7.32 -5.33 23.52
C SER A 146 8.75 -4.75 23.38
N GLU A 147 9.39 -4.95 22.24
CA GLU A 147 10.71 -4.40 21.95
C GLU A 147 10.60 -3.02 21.31
N ASN A 148 11.60 -2.17 21.55
CA ASN A 148 11.68 -0.87 20.89
C ASN A 148 11.95 -1.06 19.38
N PRO A 149 11.08 -0.55 18.49
CA PRO A 149 11.26 -0.71 17.03
C PRO A 149 12.57 -0.10 16.53
N PHE A 150 13.13 0.88 17.25
CA PHE A 150 14.34 1.60 16.82
C PHE A 150 15.64 0.84 17.09
N ASP A 151 15.61 -0.20 17.91
CA ASP A 151 16.80 -0.98 18.27
C ASP A 151 17.12 -2.09 17.27
N SER A 152 16.21 -2.38 16.34
CA SER A 152 16.44 -3.41 15.32
C SER A 152 17.57 -3.02 14.38
N THR A 153 18.51 -3.96 14.16
CA THR A 153 19.64 -3.84 13.25
C THR A 153 19.45 -4.61 11.92
N PHE A 154 18.30 -5.24 11.73
CA PHE A 154 17.91 -6.01 10.55
C PHE A 154 16.46 -5.76 10.18
N VAL A 155 16.06 -6.12 8.95
CA VAL A 155 14.67 -6.02 8.51
C VAL A 155 13.81 -7.03 9.26
N THR A 156 12.72 -6.55 9.86
CA THR A 156 11.74 -7.38 10.58
C THR A 156 10.37 -7.25 9.95
N SER A 157 9.57 -8.31 9.94
CA SER A 157 8.16 -8.23 9.56
C SER A 157 7.32 -7.76 10.75
N TYR A 158 6.33 -6.92 10.50
CA TYR A 158 5.39 -6.47 11.51
C TYR A 158 3.95 -6.60 11.03
N TRP A 159 3.16 -7.33 11.81
CA TRP A 159 1.74 -7.53 11.59
C TRP A 159 1.00 -6.74 12.67
N PRO A 160 0.48 -5.54 12.36
CA PRO A 160 -0.18 -4.73 13.35
C PRO A 160 -1.47 -5.42 13.81
N PRO A 161 -1.84 -5.33 15.09
CA PRO A 161 -3.21 -5.58 15.49
C PRO A 161 -4.10 -4.64 14.67
N HIS A 162 -5.35 -5.05 14.38
CA HIS A 162 -6.27 -4.33 13.49
C HIS A 162 -6.54 -2.89 13.97
N VAL A 163 -5.59 -2.00 13.69
CA VAL A 163 -5.62 -0.60 14.15
C VAL A 163 -6.61 0.24 13.34
N THR A 164 -6.82 -0.12 12.06
CA THR A 164 -7.79 0.55 11.19
C THR A 164 -8.49 -0.43 10.26
N GLN A 165 -9.75 -0.14 9.89
CA GLN A 165 -10.51 -0.93 8.93
C GLN A 165 -9.80 -1.09 7.59
N ARG A 166 -9.06 -0.07 7.16
CA ARG A 166 -8.29 -0.07 5.91
C ARG A 166 -7.15 -1.10 5.93
N ILE A 167 -6.39 -1.20 7.02
CA ILE A 167 -5.31 -2.20 7.17
C ILE A 167 -5.89 -3.61 7.08
N THR A 168 -7.05 -3.85 7.71
CA THR A 168 -7.74 -5.13 7.69
C THR A 168 -8.20 -5.51 6.27
N VAL A 169 -8.89 -4.62 5.58
CA VAL A 169 -9.44 -4.88 4.23
C VAL A 169 -8.32 -5.08 3.19
N GLN A 170 -7.21 -4.38 3.33
CA GLN A 170 -6.07 -4.52 2.42
C GLN A 170 -5.17 -5.72 2.75
N GLY A 171 -5.40 -6.44 3.86
CA GLY A 171 -4.46 -7.45 4.34
C GLY A 171 -3.07 -6.86 4.57
N GLY A 172 -3.03 -5.64 5.14
CA GLY A 172 -1.84 -4.83 5.28
C GLY A 172 -0.88 -5.38 6.33
N CYS A 173 0.40 -5.41 6.00
CA CYS A 173 1.50 -5.67 6.92
C CYS A 173 2.69 -4.79 6.56
N PHE A 174 3.72 -4.83 7.37
CA PHE A 174 4.89 -3.98 7.20
C PHE A 174 6.19 -4.77 7.28
N THR A 175 7.22 -4.26 6.61
CA THR A 175 8.60 -4.52 7.00
C THR A 175 9.16 -3.27 7.66
N SER A 176 9.86 -3.45 8.79
CA SER A 176 10.59 -2.39 9.47
C SER A 176 12.05 -2.44 9.07
N HIS A 177 12.58 -1.31 8.66
CA HIS A 177 13.93 -1.19 8.14
C HIS A 177 14.82 -0.43 9.13
N PRO A 178 15.96 -1.00 9.55
CA PRO A 178 16.91 -0.31 10.41
C PRO A 178 17.51 0.91 9.70
N ALA A 179 18.08 1.82 10.47
CA ALA A 179 18.85 2.92 9.91
C ALA A 179 19.99 2.38 9.05
N PRO A 180 20.25 2.98 7.85
CA PRO A 180 21.39 2.60 7.04
C PRO A 180 22.66 2.75 7.85
N THR A 181 23.40 1.67 8.03
CA THR A 181 24.73 1.70 8.62
C THR A 181 25.76 1.86 7.51
N LYS A 182 27.01 2.23 7.87
CA LYS A 182 28.13 2.29 6.89
C LYS A 182 28.47 0.92 6.28
N ARG A 183 27.84 -0.17 6.75
CA ARG A 183 28.01 -1.50 6.17
C ARG A 183 27.21 -1.62 4.89
N PRO A 184 27.84 -2.07 3.79
CA PRO A 184 27.11 -2.34 2.55
C PRO A 184 26.10 -3.46 2.80
N LEU A 185 24.90 -3.31 2.25
CA LEU A 185 23.84 -4.30 2.18
C LEU A 185 22.99 -4.45 3.46
N LEU A 186 21.89 -3.75 3.46
CA LEU A 186 20.71 -4.27 4.11
C LEU A 186 20.25 -5.49 3.31
N LYS A 187 20.74 -6.68 3.69
CA LYS A 187 20.27 -7.92 3.08
C LYS A 187 18.83 -8.14 3.54
N TRP A 188 17.90 -8.19 2.62
CA TRP A 188 16.54 -8.61 2.91
C TRP A 188 16.54 -10.07 3.33
N PRO A 189 16.09 -10.42 4.55
CA PRO A 189 16.00 -11.82 4.96
C PRO A 189 14.84 -12.47 4.23
N GLY A 190 15.16 -13.44 3.36
CA GLY A 190 14.19 -14.17 2.55
C GLY A 190 14.29 -13.86 1.06
N ASP A 191 13.23 -14.14 0.34
CA ASP A 191 13.16 -14.11 -1.13
C ASP A 191 12.40 -12.87 -1.60
N LEU A 192 13.11 -11.96 -2.26
CA LEU A 192 12.55 -10.75 -2.87
C LEU A 192 12.54 -10.88 -4.39
N ARG A 193 11.37 -10.72 -4.98
CA ARG A 193 11.17 -10.87 -6.42
C ARG A 193 10.47 -9.66 -7.01
N GLN A 194 10.75 -9.38 -8.28
CA GLN A 194 10.15 -8.28 -9.03
C GLN A 194 9.42 -8.79 -10.25
N LEU A 195 8.17 -8.37 -10.41
CA LEU A 195 7.35 -8.63 -11.59
C LEU A 195 7.04 -7.30 -12.29
N VAL A 196 7.42 -7.19 -13.56
CA VAL A 196 7.30 -5.95 -14.33
C VAL A 196 5.96 -5.89 -15.05
N ILE A 197 5.36 -4.71 -15.03
CA ILE A 197 4.11 -4.40 -15.72
C ILE A 197 4.42 -3.28 -16.73
N PRO A 198 4.47 -3.59 -18.03
CA PRO A 198 4.70 -2.58 -19.06
C PRO A 198 3.66 -1.46 -19.00
N ALA A 199 4.10 -0.24 -19.19
CA ALA A 199 3.23 0.95 -19.15
C ALA A 199 2.00 0.81 -20.07
N VAL A 200 2.19 0.23 -21.26
CA VAL A 200 1.13 -0.02 -22.25
C VAL A 200 0.04 -0.98 -21.76
N SER A 201 0.36 -1.87 -20.81
CA SER A 201 -0.55 -2.90 -20.30
C SER A 201 -1.40 -2.42 -19.13
N ARG A 202 -1.02 -1.33 -18.44
CA ARG A 202 -1.67 -0.87 -17.20
C ARG A 202 -3.14 -0.56 -17.36
N HIS A 203 -3.51 0.13 -18.45
CA HIS A 203 -4.91 0.48 -18.72
C HIS A 203 -5.78 -0.77 -18.91
N ARG A 204 -5.29 -1.75 -19.65
CA ARG A 204 -5.97 -3.04 -19.82
C ARG A 204 -6.13 -3.76 -18.49
N MET A 205 -5.05 -3.88 -17.72
CA MET A 205 -5.06 -4.54 -16.42
C MET A 205 -6.02 -3.86 -15.42
N ARG A 206 -6.09 -2.52 -15.42
CA ARG A 206 -7.06 -1.78 -14.60
C ARG A 206 -8.50 -2.15 -14.94
N ARG A 207 -8.82 -2.32 -16.22
CA ARG A 207 -10.17 -2.75 -16.64
C ARG A 207 -10.45 -4.19 -16.21
N GLU A 208 -9.50 -5.09 -16.40
CA GLU A 208 -9.61 -6.49 -15.97
C GLU A 208 -9.78 -6.60 -14.45
N LEU A 209 -9.01 -5.83 -13.67
CA LEU A 209 -9.16 -5.74 -12.21
C LEU A 209 -10.56 -5.25 -11.80
N ALA A 210 -11.08 -4.23 -12.50
CA ALA A 210 -12.42 -3.72 -12.21
C ALA A 210 -13.52 -4.75 -12.48
N GLN A 211 -13.37 -5.59 -13.53
CA GLN A 211 -14.27 -6.71 -13.81
C GLN A 211 -14.23 -7.79 -12.71
N LEU A 212 -13.08 -7.94 -12.04
CA LEU A 212 -12.90 -8.83 -10.89
C LEU A 212 -13.31 -8.18 -9.55
N GLY A 213 -13.88 -6.97 -9.58
CA GLY A 213 -14.29 -6.26 -8.38
C GLY A 213 -13.16 -5.56 -7.63
N ILE A 214 -11.93 -5.55 -8.17
CA ILE A 214 -10.80 -4.84 -7.57
C ILE A 214 -10.80 -3.39 -8.04
N VAL A 215 -11.44 -2.54 -7.27
CA VAL A 215 -11.61 -1.10 -7.55
C VAL A 215 -11.20 -0.26 -6.33
N LYS A 216 -11.14 1.05 -6.48
CA LYS A 216 -10.71 1.93 -5.37
C LYS A 216 -11.58 1.75 -4.13
N SER A 217 -12.91 1.68 -4.28
CA SER A 217 -13.84 1.51 -3.15
C SER A 217 -13.74 0.17 -2.42
N THR A 218 -13.27 -0.89 -3.08
CA THR A 218 -13.06 -2.18 -2.41
C THR A 218 -11.75 -2.24 -1.62
N LEU A 219 -10.75 -1.44 -2.03
CA LEU A 219 -9.46 -1.32 -1.33
C LEU A 219 -9.46 -0.19 -0.29
N PHE A 220 -10.29 0.83 -0.48
CA PHE A 220 -10.49 1.97 0.39
C PHE A 220 -12.00 2.13 0.63
N PRO A 221 -12.54 1.47 1.68
CA PRO A 221 -13.97 1.47 1.97
C PRO A 221 -14.37 2.76 2.70
N ASP A 222 -14.15 3.89 2.06
CA ASP A 222 -14.47 5.23 2.52
C ASP A 222 -15.11 6.06 1.38
N LEU A 223 -15.57 7.27 1.71
CA LEU A 223 -16.23 8.15 0.73
C LEU A 223 -15.30 8.55 -0.42
N ASP A 224 -14.01 8.70 -0.15
CA ASP A 224 -13.01 9.04 -1.17
C ASP A 224 -12.81 7.87 -2.13
N GLY A 225 -12.74 6.65 -1.64
CA GLY A 225 -12.68 5.43 -2.45
C GLY A 225 -13.92 5.24 -3.32
N ILE A 226 -15.12 5.51 -2.79
CA ILE A 226 -16.37 5.47 -3.55
C ILE A 226 -16.37 6.53 -4.64
N ALA A 227 -16.07 7.78 -4.31
CA ALA A 227 -16.03 8.89 -5.28
C ALA A 227 -15.01 8.61 -6.40
N ALA A 228 -13.79 8.15 -6.05
CA ALA A 228 -12.77 7.80 -7.02
C ALA A 228 -13.19 6.64 -7.94
N THR A 229 -13.92 5.64 -7.42
CA THR A 229 -14.45 4.54 -8.22
C THR A 229 -15.50 5.01 -9.20
N ILE A 230 -16.42 5.89 -8.78
CA ILE A 230 -17.45 6.47 -9.64
C ILE A 230 -16.81 7.31 -10.75
N ASN A 231 -15.88 8.19 -10.41
CA ASN A 231 -15.15 9.02 -11.36
C ASN A 231 -14.39 8.16 -12.41
N HIS A 232 -13.73 7.10 -11.95
CA HIS A 232 -13.03 6.17 -12.85
C HIS A 232 -14.00 5.50 -13.81
N ARG A 233 -15.15 4.99 -13.35
CA ARG A 233 -16.18 4.40 -14.21
C ARG A 233 -16.71 5.40 -15.21
N ALA A 234 -17.02 6.62 -14.78
CA ALA A 234 -17.53 7.67 -15.65
C ALA A 234 -16.53 8.08 -16.76
N SER A 235 -15.22 8.00 -16.48
CA SER A 235 -14.18 8.34 -17.45
C SER A 235 -13.86 7.21 -18.44
N MET A 236 -14.09 5.94 -18.03
CA MET A 236 -13.71 4.76 -18.80
C MET A 236 -14.86 4.16 -19.62
N ASP A 237 -16.08 4.38 -19.19
CA ASP A 237 -17.25 3.70 -19.75
C ASP A 237 -18.13 4.70 -20.50
N LYS A 238 -18.00 4.73 -21.85
CA LYS A 238 -18.94 5.45 -22.72
C LYS A 238 -20.38 4.93 -22.56
N ALA A 239 -20.57 3.75 -21.96
CA ALA A 239 -21.82 3.11 -21.67
C ALA A 239 -22.32 3.34 -20.23
N PHE A 240 -21.57 4.04 -19.37
CA PHE A 240 -22.05 4.46 -18.08
C PHE A 240 -23.14 5.53 -18.26
N GLN A 241 -24.32 5.09 -18.66
CA GLN A 241 -25.51 5.93 -18.59
C GLN A 241 -25.96 5.96 -17.13
N PRO A 242 -26.23 7.15 -16.57
CA PRO A 242 -26.83 7.23 -15.24
C PRO A 242 -28.11 6.38 -15.27
N SER A 243 -28.26 5.46 -14.33
CA SER A 243 -29.51 4.74 -14.11
C SER A 243 -30.65 5.75 -14.19
N ALA A 244 -31.70 5.43 -14.96
CA ALA A 244 -32.82 6.32 -15.18
C ALA A 244 -33.25 7.03 -13.89
N PRO A 245 -33.54 8.32 -13.90
CA PRO A 245 -33.84 9.08 -12.69
C PRO A 245 -34.94 8.36 -11.92
N ILE A 246 -34.71 8.19 -10.61
CA ILE A 246 -35.72 7.62 -9.71
C ILE A 246 -37.02 8.39 -9.94
N ARG A 247 -38.03 7.73 -10.53
CA ARG A 247 -39.34 8.32 -10.76
C ARG A 247 -39.83 8.80 -9.39
N LYS A 248 -39.96 10.10 -9.20
CA LYS A 248 -40.67 10.64 -8.04
C LYS A 248 -42.01 9.95 -7.95
N PRO A 249 -42.42 9.43 -6.80
CA PRO A 249 -43.75 8.89 -6.64
C PRO A 249 -44.76 9.96 -7.08
N ALA A 250 -45.70 9.55 -7.95
CA ALA A 250 -46.75 10.46 -8.42
C ALA A 250 -47.42 11.07 -7.20
N SER A 251 -47.38 12.40 -7.12
CA SER A 251 -48.10 13.15 -6.11
C SER A 251 -49.58 12.79 -6.23
N GLY A 252 -50.13 12.09 -5.24
CA GLY A 252 -51.52 11.68 -5.23
C GLY A 252 -52.41 12.92 -5.40
N ARG A 253 -53.26 12.88 -6.42
CA ARG A 253 -54.36 13.87 -6.54
C ARG A 253 -55.19 13.82 -5.25
N PRO A 254 -55.55 14.97 -4.66
CA PRO A 254 -56.51 14.96 -3.58
C PRO A 254 -57.84 14.41 -4.12
N ARG A 255 -58.38 13.41 -3.44
CA ARG A 255 -59.76 12.98 -3.68
C ARG A 255 -60.66 14.14 -3.35
N SER A 256 -61.39 14.67 -4.35
CA SER A 256 -62.49 15.57 -4.17
C SER A 256 -63.56 14.83 -3.37
N SER A 257 -63.87 15.34 -2.16
CA SER A 257 -65.05 15.00 -1.40
C SER A 257 -66.23 15.62 -2.11
N GLU A 258 -67.03 14.81 -2.76
CA GLU A 258 -68.42 15.20 -3.06
C GLU A 258 -69.34 14.71 -1.94
N ALA A 259 -70.22 15.62 -1.54
CA ALA A 259 -71.20 15.60 -0.47
C ALA A 259 -72.19 14.47 -0.50
#